data_2dd90aa22b3b4cff3196865f013f367d
#
_entry.id   2dd90aa22b3b4cff3196865f013f367d
#
_cell.length_a   1.000
_cell.length_b   1.000
_cell.length_c   1.000
_cell.angle_alpha   90.00
_cell.angle_beta   90.00
_cell.angle_gamma   90.00
#
_symmetry.space_group_name_H-M   'P 1'
#
loop_
_entity.id
_entity.type
_entity.pdbx_description
1 polymer ?
#
loop_
_entity_poly.entity_id
_entity_poly.type
_entity_poly.pdbx_seq_one_letter_code
_entity_poly.pdbx_strand_id
1 'polypeptide(L)'
;CSFRIEKGTITALIGPNGAGKTTLFNIIAGFMAPTSGRILLDGRDVTGTPPHRLFHLGLVRTFQIPHEFARMTALENLMVVPPGQHGENLINAWFRPFRVEAREREVLRRAEEVLAALKLDHVRDELAGNLSGGQKKLLELGRTMMTDARVVLLDEPGAGVNRTLLAELAEAIRRLNRERGYTFCIIEHDMD
;
A
#
# COMPACT_ATOMS: atom_id res chain seq x y z
N CYS A 1 -19.95 1.55 16.26
CA CYS A 1 -18.66 2.22 16.37
C CYS A 1 -18.65 3.43 15.45
N SER A 2 -18.17 4.58 15.94
CA SER A 2 -17.98 5.78 15.12
C SER A 2 -16.63 6.37 15.48
N PHE A 3 -15.80 6.67 14.46
CA PHE A 3 -14.50 7.32 14.64
C PHE A 3 -14.16 8.12 13.38
N ARG A 4 -13.16 8.97 13.50
CA ARG A 4 -12.69 9.83 12.43
C ARG A 4 -11.17 9.73 12.32
N ILE A 5 -10.67 9.71 11.09
CA ILE A 5 -9.24 9.80 10.78
C ILE A 5 -9.02 11.14 10.10
N GLU A 6 -8.16 11.96 10.67
CA GLU A 6 -7.81 13.25 10.08
C GLU A 6 -6.83 13.05 8.93
N LYS A 7 -7.01 13.85 7.88
CA LYS A 7 -6.13 13.80 6.70
C LYS A 7 -4.69 14.16 7.08
N GLY A 8 -3.74 13.40 6.54
CA GLY A 8 -2.31 13.61 6.79
C GLY A 8 -1.86 13.18 8.19
N THR A 9 -2.63 12.34 8.89
CA THR A 9 -2.24 11.80 10.21
C THR A 9 -1.91 10.31 10.14
N ILE A 10 -1.20 9.85 11.16
CA ILE A 10 -1.02 8.43 11.45
C ILE A 10 -1.89 8.11 12.66
N THR A 11 -2.90 7.28 12.47
CA THR A 11 -3.86 6.87 13.50
C THR A 11 -3.70 5.39 13.79
N ALA A 12 -3.54 5.01 15.04
CA ALA A 12 -3.49 3.62 15.47
C ALA A 12 -4.86 3.16 16.00
N LEU A 13 -5.30 1.99 15.58
CA LEU A 13 -6.45 1.27 16.12
C LEU A 13 -5.95 0.10 16.97
N ILE A 14 -5.98 0.27 18.28
CA ILE A 14 -5.44 -0.68 19.25
C ILE A 14 -6.58 -1.39 19.96
N GLY A 15 -6.41 -2.65 20.28
CA GLY A 15 -7.38 -3.43 21.05
C GLY A 15 -7.07 -4.93 21.01
N PRO A 16 -7.70 -5.74 21.88
CA PRO A 16 -7.45 -7.16 21.98
C PRO A 16 -7.84 -7.91 20.70
N ASN A 17 -7.36 -9.17 20.60
CA ASN A 17 -7.76 -10.08 19.54
C ASN A 17 -9.28 -10.31 19.62
N GLY A 18 -9.94 -10.38 18.48
CA GLY A 18 -11.38 -10.54 18.39
C GLY A 18 -12.21 -9.27 18.60
N ALA A 19 -11.61 -8.12 18.89
CA ALA A 19 -12.34 -6.84 19.04
C ALA A 19 -12.96 -6.30 17.73
N GLY A 20 -12.77 -6.99 16.61
CA GLY A 20 -13.37 -6.61 15.32
C GLY A 20 -12.56 -5.60 14.50
N LYS A 21 -11.30 -5.34 14.85
CA LYS A 21 -10.43 -4.39 14.13
C LYS A 21 -10.29 -4.74 12.64
N THR A 22 -9.90 -5.97 12.34
CA THR A 22 -9.78 -6.48 10.96
C THR A 22 -11.12 -6.49 10.23
N THR A 23 -12.22 -6.80 10.94
CA THR A 23 -13.58 -6.70 10.38
C THR A 23 -13.90 -5.27 9.96
N LEU A 24 -13.56 -4.30 10.80
CA LEU A 24 -13.73 -2.88 10.50
C LEU A 24 -12.92 -2.48 9.27
N PHE A 25 -11.66 -2.92 9.15
CA PHE A 25 -10.85 -2.67 7.96
C PHE A 25 -11.43 -3.34 6.71
N ASN A 26 -11.98 -4.57 6.82
CA ASN A 26 -12.68 -5.24 5.72
C ASN A 26 -13.86 -4.40 5.21
N ILE A 27 -14.61 -3.80 6.14
CA ILE A 27 -15.76 -2.96 5.81
C ILE A 27 -15.30 -1.65 5.15
N ILE A 28 -14.29 -0.97 5.72
CA ILE A 28 -13.76 0.30 5.18
C ILE A 28 -13.15 0.09 3.79
N ALA A 29 -12.43 -1.03 3.59
CA ALA A 29 -11.79 -1.36 2.32
C ALA A 29 -12.73 -2.01 1.29
N GLY A 30 -14.03 -2.15 1.62
CA GLY A 30 -15.05 -2.65 0.70
C GLY A 30 -15.06 -4.16 0.46
N PHE A 31 -14.33 -4.94 1.29
CA PHE A 31 -14.34 -6.40 1.23
C PHE A 31 -15.57 -7.01 1.94
N MET A 32 -16.22 -6.23 2.78
CA MET A 32 -17.42 -6.64 3.52
C MET A 32 -18.41 -5.47 3.57
N ALA A 33 -19.68 -5.75 3.35
CA ALA A 33 -20.73 -4.74 3.50
C ALA A 33 -21.04 -4.51 4.99
N PRO A 34 -21.22 -3.24 5.45
CA PRO A 34 -21.67 -2.97 6.79
C PRO A 34 -23.15 -3.33 6.95
N THR A 35 -23.55 -3.83 8.11
CA THR A 35 -24.97 -4.07 8.45
C THR A 35 -25.72 -2.74 8.59
N SER A 36 -25.05 -1.70 9.08
CA SER A 36 -25.60 -0.35 9.22
C SER A 36 -24.47 0.68 9.36
N GLY A 37 -24.81 1.95 9.23
CA GLY A 37 -23.84 3.04 9.31
C GLY A 37 -23.36 3.52 7.94
N ARG A 38 -22.42 4.47 7.94
CA ARG A 38 -21.87 5.08 6.73
C ARG A 38 -20.36 5.23 6.83
N ILE A 39 -19.70 5.15 5.68
CA ILE A 39 -18.27 5.39 5.52
C ILE A 39 -18.13 6.62 4.63
N LEU A 40 -17.45 7.63 5.13
CA LEU A 40 -17.18 8.85 4.39
C LEU A 40 -15.69 8.96 4.08
N LEU A 41 -15.34 9.18 2.82
CA LEU A 41 -13.99 9.47 2.36
C LEU A 41 -13.97 10.89 1.77
N ASP A 42 -13.26 11.82 2.38
CA ASP A 42 -13.26 13.24 2.01
C ASP A 42 -14.70 13.83 1.89
N GLY A 43 -15.59 13.46 2.81
CA GLY A 43 -17.00 13.89 2.83
C GLY A 43 -17.92 13.15 1.86
N ARG A 44 -17.39 12.33 0.96
CA ARG A 44 -18.16 11.52 0.02
C ARG A 44 -18.55 10.19 0.68
N ASP A 45 -19.82 9.81 0.57
CA ASP A 45 -20.29 8.49 1.00
C ASP A 45 -19.77 7.41 0.06
N VAL A 46 -18.97 6.49 0.63
CA VAL A 46 -18.37 5.36 -0.07
C VAL A 46 -18.81 4.01 0.51
N THR A 47 -19.89 4.02 1.30
CA THR A 47 -20.45 2.82 1.92
C THR A 47 -20.75 1.76 0.89
N GLY A 48 -20.25 0.53 1.09
CA GLY A 48 -20.47 -0.59 0.16
C GLY A 48 -19.78 -0.44 -1.21
N THR A 49 -18.91 0.55 -1.37
CA THR A 49 -18.12 0.69 -2.60
C THR A 49 -17.10 -0.45 -2.68
N PRO A 50 -16.99 -1.15 -3.82
CA PRO A 50 -16.09 -2.28 -3.96
C PRO A 50 -14.61 -1.84 -3.96
N PRO A 51 -13.66 -2.73 -3.55
CA PRO A 51 -12.25 -2.39 -3.35
C PRO A 51 -11.58 -1.72 -4.55
N HIS A 52 -11.83 -2.22 -5.77
CA HIS A 52 -11.24 -1.65 -6.98
C HIS A 52 -11.65 -0.19 -7.23
N ARG A 53 -12.86 0.21 -6.83
CA ARG A 53 -13.29 1.62 -6.93
C ARG A 53 -12.69 2.47 -5.81
N LEU A 54 -12.58 1.91 -4.59
CA LEU A 54 -11.90 2.59 -3.48
C LEU A 54 -10.42 2.84 -3.80
N PHE A 55 -9.76 1.88 -4.47
CA PHE A 55 -8.39 2.04 -4.97
C PHE A 55 -8.26 3.30 -5.86
N HIS A 56 -9.16 3.48 -6.82
CA HIS A 56 -9.16 4.68 -7.69
C HIS A 56 -9.52 5.98 -6.94
N LEU A 57 -10.18 5.89 -5.78
CA LEU A 57 -10.44 7.02 -4.89
C LEU A 57 -9.23 7.31 -3.95
N GLY A 58 -8.17 6.51 -4.04
CA GLY A 58 -6.96 6.67 -3.25
C GLY A 58 -6.99 6.01 -1.88
N LEU A 59 -7.90 5.05 -1.63
CA LEU A 59 -7.92 4.24 -0.43
C LEU A 59 -7.34 2.86 -0.74
N VAL A 60 -6.24 2.53 -0.08
CA VAL A 60 -5.52 1.26 -0.26
C VAL A 60 -5.42 0.55 1.08
N ARG A 61 -5.52 -0.78 1.06
CA ARG A 61 -5.27 -1.63 2.22
C ARG A 61 -4.14 -2.60 1.91
N THR A 62 -3.21 -2.76 2.84
CA THR A 62 -2.27 -3.87 2.84
C THR A 62 -2.87 -5.07 3.58
N PHE A 63 -2.35 -6.25 3.30
CA PHE A 63 -2.77 -7.48 3.96
C PHE A 63 -1.73 -7.92 4.99
N GLN A 64 -2.17 -8.70 5.97
CA GLN A 64 -1.32 -9.24 7.03
C GLN A 64 -0.17 -10.11 6.48
N ILE A 65 -0.43 -10.84 5.38
CA ILE A 65 0.56 -11.63 4.65
C ILE A 65 0.93 -10.85 3.38
N PRO A 66 2.20 -10.51 3.16
CA PRO A 66 2.64 -9.87 1.93
C PRO A 66 2.30 -10.73 0.70
N HIS A 67 1.71 -10.10 -0.30
CA HIS A 67 1.35 -10.74 -1.57
C HIS A 67 2.28 -10.24 -2.68
N GLU A 68 3.57 -10.51 -2.53
CA GLU A 68 4.54 -10.23 -3.57
C GLU A 68 4.41 -11.22 -4.75
N PHE A 69 4.74 -10.77 -5.93
CA PHE A 69 4.95 -11.64 -7.07
C PHE A 69 6.31 -12.32 -6.92
N ALA A 70 6.33 -13.50 -6.30
CA ALA A 70 7.55 -14.17 -5.86
C ALA A 70 8.57 -14.47 -6.98
N ARG A 71 8.11 -14.59 -8.25
CA ARG A 71 8.94 -14.85 -9.43
C ARG A 71 9.36 -13.59 -10.19
N MET A 72 8.99 -12.43 -9.70
CA MET A 72 9.41 -11.13 -10.19
C MET A 72 10.47 -10.55 -9.24
N THR A 73 11.36 -9.73 -9.76
CA THR A 73 12.33 -8.99 -8.94
C THR A 73 11.63 -7.95 -8.05
N ALA A 74 12.35 -7.42 -7.06
CA ALA A 74 11.82 -6.34 -6.24
C ALA A 74 11.43 -5.12 -7.10
N LEU A 75 12.26 -4.78 -8.09
CA LEU A 75 11.96 -3.70 -9.04
C LEU A 75 10.69 -3.97 -9.85
N GLU A 76 10.58 -5.16 -10.46
CA GLU A 76 9.41 -5.54 -11.27
C GLU A 76 8.12 -5.54 -10.44
N ASN A 77 8.18 -5.96 -9.17
CA ASN A 77 7.06 -5.89 -8.24
C ASN A 77 6.53 -4.46 -8.03
N LEU A 78 7.39 -3.46 -8.10
CA LEU A 78 7.00 -2.05 -8.04
C LEU A 78 6.46 -1.57 -9.38
N MET A 79 7.11 -1.94 -10.48
CA MET A 79 6.77 -1.45 -11.82
C MET A 79 5.41 -1.93 -12.32
N VAL A 80 4.92 -3.08 -11.85
CA VAL A 80 3.61 -3.63 -12.27
C VAL A 80 2.41 -2.89 -11.64
N VAL A 81 2.63 -2.11 -10.59
CA VAL A 81 1.54 -1.52 -9.78
C VAL A 81 0.86 -0.29 -10.39
N PRO A 82 1.58 0.68 -11.00
CA PRO A 82 0.96 1.91 -11.46
C PRO A 82 -0.15 1.67 -12.48
N PRO A 83 -1.33 2.28 -12.30
CA PRO A 83 -2.43 2.15 -13.25
C PRO A 83 -2.14 2.88 -14.57
N GLY A 84 -2.89 2.52 -15.62
CA GLY A 84 -2.86 3.25 -16.89
C GLY A 84 -1.56 3.09 -17.67
N GLN A 85 -0.94 1.94 -17.60
CA GLN A 85 0.22 1.62 -18.43
C GLN A 85 -0.22 1.48 -19.90
N HIS A 86 0.29 2.35 -20.75
CA HIS A 86 -0.10 2.36 -22.17
C HIS A 86 0.24 1.07 -22.91
N GLY A 87 1.19 0.26 -22.40
CA GLY A 87 1.55 -1.05 -22.92
C GLY A 87 0.49 -2.13 -22.73
N GLU A 88 -0.48 -1.94 -21.81
CA GLU A 88 -1.60 -2.87 -21.59
C GLU A 88 -2.57 -2.90 -22.80
N ASN A 89 -2.57 -1.85 -23.62
CA ASN A 89 -3.40 -1.79 -24.82
C ASN A 89 -2.57 -2.12 -26.06
N LEU A 90 -2.87 -3.25 -26.71
CA LEU A 90 -2.19 -3.73 -27.91
C LEU A 90 -2.12 -2.67 -29.04
N ILE A 91 -3.17 -1.87 -29.19
CA ILE A 91 -3.21 -0.77 -30.17
C ILE A 91 -2.19 0.31 -29.83
N ASN A 92 -2.06 0.68 -28.57
CA ASN A 92 -1.07 1.67 -28.14
C ASN A 92 0.36 1.13 -28.23
N ALA A 93 0.58 -0.14 -27.88
CA ALA A 93 1.88 -0.79 -28.00
C ALA A 93 2.35 -0.83 -29.46
N TRP A 94 1.44 -1.08 -30.41
CA TRP A 94 1.76 -1.16 -31.83
C TRP A 94 1.93 0.22 -32.50
N PHE A 95 1.00 1.14 -32.23
CA PHE A 95 0.96 2.44 -32.96
C PHE A 95 1.64 3.60 -32.25
N ARG A 96 2.00 3.47 -30.96
CA ARG A 96 2.60 4.55 -30.15
C ARG A 96 3.76 4.07 -29.26
N PRO A 97 4.78 3.40 -29.81
CA PRO A 97 5.87 2.82 -29.00
C PRO A 97 6.61 3.87 -28.17
N PHE A 98 6.81 5.08 -28.70
CA PHE A 98 7.48 6.17 -27.97
C PHE A 98 6.73 6.61 -26.70
N ARG A 99 5.40 6.53 -26.66
CA ARG A 99 4.61 6.86 -25.47
C ARG A 99 4.69 5.75 -24.42
N VAL A 100 4.74 4.51 -24.87
CA VAL A 100 4.95 3.34 -23.99
C VAL A 100 6.31 3.47 -23.34
N GLU A 101 7.36 3.66 -24.12
CA GLU A 101 8.74 3.78 -23.61
C GLU A 101 8.91 4.98 -22.64
N ALA A 102 8.32 6.12 -22.94
CA ALA A 102 8.38 7.28 -22.04
C ALA A 102 7.70 6.99 -20.71
N ARG A 103 6.55 6.30 -20.71
CA ARG A 103 5.83 5.90 -19.49
C ARG A 103 6.60 4.85 -18.71
N GLU A 104 7.17 3.87 -19.37
CA GLU A 104 8.00 2.84 -18.73
C GLU A 104 9.22 3.45 -18.05
N ARG A 105 9.91 4.40 -18.69
CA ARG A 105 11.03 5.13 -18.07
C ARG A 105 10.60 5.95 -16.83
N GLU A 106 9.43 6.57 -16.87
CA GLU A 106 8.88 7.28 -15.71
C GLU A 106 8.56 6.32 -14.57
N VAL A 107 7.91 5.18 -14.87
CA VAL A 107 7.59 4.14 -13.87
C VAL A 107 8.87 3.56 -13.28
N LEU A 108 9.87 3.25 -14.11
CA LEU A 108 11.19 2.76 -13.69
C LEU A 108 11.86 3.75 -12.72
N ARG A 109 11.97 5.01 -13.09
CA ARG A 109 12.56 6.05 -12.23
C ARG A 109 11.83 6.14 -10.89
N ARG A 110 10.49 6.14 -10.90
CA ARG A 110 9.69 6.17 -9.67
C ARG A 110 9.91 4.92 -8.81
N ALA A 111 10.03 3.74 -9.43
CA ALA A 111 10.30 2.49 -8.71
C ALA A 111 11.69 2.50 -8.06
N GLU A 112 12.73 3.01 -8.75
CA GLU A 112 14.07 3.19 -8.20
C GLU A 112 14.08 4.17 -7.02
N GLU A 113 13.39 5.29 -7.13
CA GLU A 113 13.23 6.24 -6.02
C GLU A 113 12.53 5.62 -4.81
N VAL A 114 11.55 4.73 -5.04
CA VAL A 114 10.87 3.99 -3.96
C VAL A 114 11.80 2.97 -3.32
N LEU A 115 12.57 2.21 -4.10
CA LEU A 115 13.56 1.26 -3.56
C LEU A 115 14.60 1.98 -2.69
N ALA A 116 15.17 3.08 -3.18
CA ALA A 116 16.11 3.92 -2.43
C ALA A 116 15.48 4.46 -1.15
N ALA A 117 14.26 4.96 -1.24
CA ALA A 117 13.51 5.44 -0.10
C ALA A 117 13.29 4.38 0.99
N LEU A 118 13.13 3.13 0.62
CA LEU A 118 12.92 2.00 1.52
C LEU A 118 14.23 1.23 1.85
N LYS A 119 15.38 1.70 1.36
CA LYS A 119 16.69 1.05 1.50
C LYS A 119 16.71 -0.39 0.95
N LEU A 120 15.97 -0.60 -0.14
CA LEU A 120 15.88 -1.89 -0.84
C LEU A 120 16.71 -1.93 -2.14
N ASP A 121 17.56 -0.91 -2.40
CA ASP A 121 18.37 -0.81 -3.63
C ASP A 121 19.28 -2.03 -3.81
N HIS A 122 19.81 -2.54 -2.70
CA HIS A 122 20.74 -3.67 -2.68
C HIS A 122 20.09 -5.01 -3.07
N VAL A 123 18.76 -5.09 -3.06
CA VAL A 123 17.98 -6.27 -3.47
C VAL A 123 17.10 -5.99 -4.69
N ARG A 124 17.38 -4.90 -5.40
CA ARG A 124 16.61 -4.45 -6.57
C ARG A 124 16.31 -5.57 -7.56
N ASP A 125 17.33 -6.33 -7.93
CA ASP A 125 17.30 -7.37 -8.95
C ASP A 125 17.09 -8.78 -8.38
N GLU A 126 16.93 -8.89 -7.05
CA GLU A 126 16.59 -10.15 -6.38
C GLU A 126 15.12 -10.50 -6.58
N LEU A 127 14.83 -11.80 -6.76
CA LEU A 127 13.46 -12.30 -6.79
C LEU A 127 12.77 -12.02 -5.46
N ALA A 128 11.58 -11.46 -5.52
CA ALA A 128 10.83 -11.09 -4.31
C ALA A 128 10.55 -12.30 -3.40
N GLY A 129 10.44 -13.51 -3.96
CA GLY A 129 10.35 -14.74 -3.19
C GLY A 129 11.52 -15.00 -2.25
N ASN A 130 12.74 -14.53 -2.60
CA ASN A 130 13.97 -14.72 -1.83
C ASN A 130 14.18 -13.67 -0.74
N LEU A 131 13.40 -12.60 -0.75
CA LEU A 131 13.51 -11.52 0.24
C LEU A 131 13.15 -12.02 1.64
N SER A 132 13.80 -11.44 2.66
CA SER A 132 13.40 -11.67 4.05
C SER A 132 11.97 -11.17 4.31
N GLY A 133 11.32 -11.71 5.34
CA GLY A 133 9.94 -11.33 5.67
C GLY A 133 9.73 -9.81 5.83
N GLY A 134 10.73 -9.13 6.34
CA GLY A 134 10.62 -7.69 6.48
C GLY A 134 10.91 -6.90 5.21
N GLN A 135 11.85 -7.35 4.38
CA GLN A 135 12.04 -6.76 3.05
C GLN A 135 10.77 -6.91 2.21
N LYS A 136 10.04 -8.04 2.34
CA LYS A 136 8.74 -8.23 1.70
C LYS A 136 7.70 -7.22 2.20
N LYS A 137 7.66 -6.93 3.51
CA LYS A 137 6.77 -5.90 4.07
C LYS A 137 7.14 -4.49 3.61
N LEU A 138 8.43 -4.17 3.54
CA LEU A 138 8.88 -2.90 2.95
C LEU A 138 8.53 -2.83 1.46
N LEU A 139 8.69 -3.92 0.71
CA LEU A 139 8.29 -3.98 -0.70
C LEU A 139 6.78 -3.77 -0.89
N GLU A 140 5.95 -4.35 0.00
CA GLU A 140 4.50 -4.12 0.00
C GLU A 140 4.16 -2.64 0.25
N LEU A 141 4.83 -1.99 1.22
CA LEU A 141 4.71 -0.56 1.42
C LEU A 141 5.16 0.21 0.17
N GLY A 142 6.25 -0.21 -0.47
CA GLY A 142 6.74 0.35 -1.73
C GLY A 142 5.70 0.25 -2.84
N ARG A 143 5.02 -0.88 -2.97
CA ARG A 143 3.92 -1.03 -3.93
C ARG A 143 2.80 -0.03 -3.66
N THR A 144 2.48 0.23 -2.39
CA THR A 144 1.51 1.29 -2.05
C THR A 144 2.00 2.67 -2.50
N MET A 145 3.31 2.96 -2.40
CA MET A 145 3.91 4.21 -2.87
C MET A 145 3.86 4.37 -4.40
N MET A 146 3.79 3.28 -5.14
CA MET A 146 3.64 3.29 -6.60
C MET A 146 2.22 3.61 -7.06
N THR A 147 1.24 3.61 -6.13
CA THR A 147 -0.14 4.00 -6.40
C THR A 147 -0.34 5.50 -6.15
N ASP A 148 -1.53 6.01 -6.45
CA ASP A 148 -1.97 7.37 -6.08
C ASP A 148 -2.75 7.35 -4.75
N ALA A 149 -2.35 6.47 -3.83
CA ALA A 149 -2.98 6.32 -2.52
C ALA A 149 -2.89 7.62 -1.71
N ARG A 150 -3.97 7.93 -1.02
CA ARG A 150 -4.07 9.04 -0.06
C ARG A 150 -4.29 8.55 1.36
N VAL A 151 -5.03 7.44 1.46
CA VAL A 151 -5.33 6.75 2.71
C VAL A 151 -4.86 5.31 2.61
N VAL A 152 -4.04 4.90 3.55
CA VAL A 152 -3.45 3.56 3.61
C VAL A 152 -3.86 2.89 4.92
N LEU A 153 -4.53 1.75 4.80
CA LEU A 153 -4.91 0.91 5.92
C LEU A 153 -3.85 -0.20 6.06
N LEU A 154 -3.12 -0.20 7.17
CA LEU A 154 -2.08 -1.19 7.48
C LEU A 154 -2.59 -2.15 8.56
N ASP A 155 -2.68 -3.43 8.22
CA ASP A 155 -3.17 -4.47 9.13
C ASP A 155 -1.98 -5.24 9.70
N GLU A 156 -1.63 -4.97 10.97
CA GLU A 156 -0.53 -5.58 11.71
C GLU A 156 0.82 -5.56 10.98
N PRO A 157 1.29 -4.40 10.51
CA PRO A 157 2.52 -4.32 9.74
C PRO A 157 3.75 -4.81 10.53
N GLY A 158 3.71 -4.75 11.86
CA GLY A 158 4.76 -5.24 12.76
C GLY A 158 4.79 -6.75 13.01
N ALA A 159 3.73 -7.49 12.65
CA ALA A 159 3.65 -8.91 12.97
C ALA A 159 4.77 -9.73 12.31
N GLY A 160 5.50 -10.50 13.13
CA GLY A 160 6.60 -11.37 12.67
C GLY A 160 7.85 -10.64 12.18
N VAL A 161 8.00 -9.35 12.49
CA VAL A 161 9.14 -8.52 12.10
C VAL A 161 10.06 -8.32 13.30
N ASN A 162 11.38 -8.40 13.10
CA ASN A 162 12.34 -8.08 14.16
C ASN A 162 12.36 -6.57 14.49
N ARG A 163 12.87 -6.20 15.68
CA ARG A 163 12.84 -4.82 16.17
C ARG A 163 13.53 -3.82 15.23
N THR A 164 14.63 -4.19 14.60
CA THR A 164 15.39 -3.32 13.68
C THR A 164 14.52 -2.95 12.48
N LEU A 165 13.91 -3.94 11.88
CA LEU A 165 13.10 -3.78 10.70
C LEU A 165 11.75 -3.10 11.00
N LEU A 166 11.19 -3.33 12.21
CA LEU A 166 10.01 -2.60 12.68
C LEU A 166 10.32 -1.10 12.79
N ALA A 167 11.52 -0.74 13.28
CA ALA A 167 11.95 0.65 13.33
C ALA A 167 12.11 1.26 11.92
N GLU A 168 12.66 0.51 10.97
CA GLU A 168 12.78 0.94 9.58
C GLU A 168 11.42 1.15 8.91
N LEU A 169 10.48 0.22 9.12
CA LEU A 169 9.11 0.33 8.63
C LEU A 169 8.39 1.55 9.24
N ALA A 170 8.52 1.74 10.55
CA ALA A 170 7.93 2.89 11.24
C ALA A 170 8.52 4.22 10.71
N GLU A 171 9.82 4.29 10.46
CA GLU A 171 10.45 5.49 9.90
C GLU A 171 10.02 5.72 8.44
N ALA A 172 9.88 4.67 7.63
CA ALA A 172 9.34 4.78 6.28
C ALA A 172 7.90 5.33 6.28
N ILE A 173 7.04 4.83 7.17
CA ILE A 173 5.66 5.31 7.34
C ILE A 173 5.63 6.79 7.77
N ARG A 174 6.46 7.18 8.76
CA ARG A 174 6.55 8.57 9.22
C ARG A 174 7.05 9.51 8.12
N ARG A 175 8.03 9.07 7.35
CA ARG A 175 8.57 9.83 6.22
C ARG A 175 7.52 10.04 5.14
N LEU A 176 6.80 8.99 4.74
CA LEU A 176 5.70 9.09 3.77
C LEU A 176 4.59 10.03 4.24
N ASN A 177 4.23 9.97 5.52
CA ASN A 177 3.26 10.89 6.10
C ASN A 177 3.74 12.34 6.01
N ARG A 178 4.99 12.62 6.43
CA ARG A 178 5.55 14.00 6.44
C ARG A 178 5.80 14.57 5.04
N GLU A 179 6.41 13.78 4.15
CA GLU A 179 6.89 14.26 2.85
C GLU A 179 5.84 14.20 1.75
N ARG A 180 4.94 13.22 1.82
CA ARG A 180 3.94 12.94 0.78
C ARG A 180 2.50 13.18 1.25
N GLY A 181 2.28 13.49 2.53
CA GLY A 181 0.95 13.76 3.08
C GLY A 181 0.02 12.54 3.14
N TYR A 182 0.57 11.32 3.15
CA TYR A 182 -0.25 10.11 3.30
C TYR A 182 -0.97 10.10 4.64
N THR A 183 -2.19 9.61 4.63
CA THR A 183 -2.96 9.31 5.84
C THR A 183 -2.85 7.82 6.12
N PHE A 184 -2.39 7.46 7.31
CA PHE A 184 -2.29 6.05 7.70
C PHE A 184 -3.29 5.71 8.80
N CYS A 185 -3.96 4.56 8.66
CA CYS A 185 -4.65 3.92 9.77
C CYS A 185 -4.03 2.53 9.97
N ILE A 186 -3.51 2.29 11.16
CA ILE A 186 -2.72 1.12 11.48
C ILE A 186 -3.46 0.31 12.55
N ILE A 187 -3.69 -0.97 12.29
CA ILE A 187 -4.09 -1.91 13.33
C ILE A 187 -2.83 -2.49 13.96
N GLU A 188 -2.73 -2.42 15.27
CA GLU A 188 -1.72 -3.13 16.05
C GLU A 188 -2.39 -3.86 17.23
N HIS A 189 -1.75 -4.94 17.62
CA HIS A 189 -1.97 -5.57 18.90
C HIS A 189 -1.13 -4.84 19.94
N ASP A 190 -1.35 -5.09 21.20
CA ASP A 190 -0.72 -4.44 22.35
C ASP A 190 0.73 -3.97 22.09
N MET A 191 1.01 -2.75 22.47
CA MET A 191 2.34 -2.18 22.38
C MET A 191 3.10 -2.52 23.69
N ASP A 192 3.59 -3.75 23.80
CA ASP A 192 4.64 -4.12 24.76
C ASP A 192 6.04 -3.81 24.21
#